data_90d50d0edc28e83d3e5358c51030003a
#
_entry.id   90d50d0edc28e83d3e5358c51030003a
#
_cell.length_a   1.000
_cell.length_b   1.000
_cell.length_c   1.000
_cell.angle_alpha   90.00
_cell.angle_beta   90.00
_cell.angle_gamma   90.00
#
_symmetry.space_group_name_H-M   'P 1'
#
loop_
_entity.id
_entity.type
_entity.pdbx_description
1 polymer ?
#
loop_
_entity_poly.entity_id
_entity_poly.type
_entity_poly.pdbx_seq_one_letter_code
_entity_poly.pdbx_strand_id
1 'polypeptide(L)'
;MTIVNIREDIIRKWFGMWLAAEDTGITDIFTEDAVYIESWGPEYHGAAAIRHWFQEWNTRGKVLRWDIRQFFHDRDQTVVEWYFENVMNDGTEESFDGMSLIRWAAGEQMCYLQEFGCNRNRYDPYEKEETPKFRDEKAKWF
;
A
#
# COMPACT_ATOMS: atom_id res chain seq x y z
N MET A 1 -16.06 -8.61 -19.37
CA MET A 1 -15.18 -7.86 -18.45
C MET A 1 -13.76 -7.91 -18.98
N THR A 2 -13.08 -6.78 -19.04
CA THR A 2 -11.71 -6.70 -19.55
C THR A 2 -10.70 -7.13 -18.50
N ILE A 3 -9.48 -7.48 -18.93
CA ILE A 3 -8.36 -7.78 -18.00
C ILE A 3 -8.09 -6.59 -17.06
N VAL A 4 -8.15 -5.36 -17.60
CA VAL A 4 -7.98 -4.13 -16.80
C VAL A 4 -9.01 -4.06 -15.67
N ASN A 5 -10.27 -4.32 -15.97
CA ASN A 5 -11.34 -4.30 -14.96
C ASN A 5 -11.14 -5.39 -13.90
N ILE A 6 -10.71 -6.59 -14.30
CA ILE A 6 -10.42 -7.69 -13.39
C ILE A 6 -9.29 -7.31 -12.43
N ARG A 7 -8.22 -6.71 -12.96
CA ARG A 7 -7.07 -6.27 -12.16
C ARG A 7 -7.45 -5.18 -11.17
N GLU A 8 -8.23 -4.19 -11.60
CA GLU A 8 -8.71 -3.13 -10.70
C GLU A 8 -9.59 -3.70 -9.59
N ASP A 9 -10.47 -4.66 -9.90
CA ASP A 9 -11.32 -5.30 -8.90
C ASP A 9 -10.51 -6.12 -7.88
N ILE A 10 -9.44 -6.78 -8.32
CA ILE A 10 -8.53 -7.50 -7.42
C ILE A 10 -7.83 -6.52 -6.46
N ILE A 11 -7.39 -5.38 -6.96
CA ILE A 11 -6.76 -4.34 -6.13
C ILE A 11 -7.77 -3.79 -5.12
N ARG A 12 -9.00 -3.50 -5.56
CA ARG A 12 -10.06 -3.06 -4.65
C ARG A 12 -10.38 -4.11 -3.59
N LYS A 13 -10.36 -5.38 -3.97
CA LYS A 13 -10.56 -6.49 -3.02
C LYS A 13 -9.44 -6.52 -1.97
N TRP A 14 -8.19 -6.34 -2.39
CA TRP A 14 -7.04 -6.30 -1.48
C TRP A 14 -7.18 -5.16 -0.47
N PHE A 15 -7.44 -3.95 -0.93
CA PHE A 15 -7.64 -2.80 -0.05
C PHE A 15 -8.86 -2.97 0.85
N GLY A 16 -9.93 -3.55 0.32
CA GLY A 16 -11.15 -3.85 1.08
C GLY A 16 -10.92 -4.85 2.23
N MET A 17 -10.03 -5.82 2.05
CA MET A 17 -9.66 -6.75 3.14
C MET A 17 -9.04 -6.00 4.31
N TRP A 18 -8.16 -5.03 4.04
CA TRP A 18 -7.54 -4.21 5.09
C TRP A 18 -8.57 -3.33 5.80
N LEU A 19 -9.47 -2.71 5.05
CA LEU A 19 -10.52 -1.88 5.63
C LEU A 19 -11.49 -2.67 6.51
N ALA A 20 -11.77 -3.92 6.14
CA ALA A 20 -12.64 -4.81 6.88
C ALA A 20 -11.90 -5.63 7.96
N ALA A 21 -10.57 -5.63 7.93
CA ALA A 21 -9.72 -6.50 8.74
C ALA A 21 -10.07 -7.98 8.56
N GLU A 22 -10.40 -8.38 7.34
CA GLU A 22 -10.87 -9.73 7.02
C GLU A 22 -10.18 -10.28 5.77
N ASP A 23 -9.57 -11.46 5.90
CA ASP A 23 -9.00 -12.20 4.78
C ASP A 23 -10.12 -12.89 4.00
N THR A 24 -10.46 -12.35 2.84
CA THR A 24 -11.45 -12.92 1.94
C THR A 24 -10.82 -13.62 0.73
N GLY A 25 -9.54 -13.96 0.81
CA GLY A 25 -8.85 -14.69 -0.24
C GLY A 25 -7.48 -14.17 -0.60
N ILE A 26 -6.63 -13.85 0.38
CA ILE A 26 -5.26 -13.36 0.13
C ILE A 26 -4.49 -14.35 -0.76
N THR A 27 -4.58 -15.65 -0.46
CA THR A 27 -3.86 -16.67 -1.21
C THR A 27 -4.45 -16.93 -2.60
N ASP A 28 -5.61 -16.37 -2.90
CA ASP A 28 -6.20 -16.43 -4.25
C ASP A 28 -5.75 -15.28 -5.15
N ILE A 29 -5.39 -14.12 -4.56
CA ILE A 29 -5.02 -12.93 -5.32
C ILE A 29 -3.51 -12.72 -5.45
N PHE A 30 -2.71 -13.39 -4.63
CA PHE A 30 -1.24 -13.39 -4.70
C PHE A 30 -0.73 -14.76 -5.09
N THR A 31 0.35 -14.81 -5.88
CA THR A 31 1.01 -16.07 -6.23
C THR A 31 1.76 -16.64 -5.03
N GLU A 32 2.04 -17.96 -5.06
CA GLU A 32 2.81 -18.64 -4.00
C GLU A 32 4.17 -17.98 -3.74
N ASP A 33 4.78 -17.44 -4.78
CA ASP A 33 6.11 -16.80 -4.76
C ASP A 33 6.05 -15.28 -4.83
N ALA A 34 4.90 -14.68 -4.58
CA ALA A 34 4.72 -13.23 -4.63
C ALA A 34 5.67 -12.51 -3.69
N VAL A 35 6.14 -11.32 -4.12
CA VAL A 35 6.96 -10.44 -3.29
C VAL A 35 6.15 -9.18 -3.00
N TYR A 36 6.03 -8.83 -1.72
CA TYR A 36 5.37 -7.61 -1.25
C TYR A 36 6.37 -6.75 -0.47
N ILE A 37 6.55 -5.50 -0.90
CA ILE A 37 7.52 -4.59 -0.28
C ILE A 37 6.77 -3.36 0.25
N GLU A 38 6.88 -3.12 1.56
CA GLU A 38 6.35 -1.89 2.16
C GLU A 38 7.30 -0.71 1.90
N SER A 39 6.76 0.50 1.86
CA SER A 39 7.52 1.71 1.54
C SER A 39 8.67 2.01 2.52
N TRP A 40 8.60 1.51 3.75
CA TRP A 40 9.63 1.75 4.77
C TRP A 40 10.63 0.59 4.94
N GLY A 41 10.53 -0.47 4.11
CA GLY A 41 11.55 -1.49 3.98
C GLY A 41 11.16 -2.96 4.22
N PRO A 42 10.16 -3.30 5.03
CA PRO A 42 9.78 -4.70 5.21
C PRO A 42 9.37 -5.37 3.90
N GLU A 43 9.77 -6.62 3.77
CA GLU A 43 9.59 -7.39 2.56
C GLU A 43 9.06 -8.77 2.91
N TYR A 44 8.01 -9.20 2.23
CA TYR A 44 7.34 -10.47 2.50
C TYR A 44 7.39 -11.34 1.23
N HIS A 45 7.80 -12.59 1.39
CA HIS A 45 7.98 -13.54 0.30
C HIS A 45 6.95 -14.64 0.36
N GLY A 46 6.06 -14.65 -0.63
CA GLY A 46 5.01 -15.64 -0.82
C GLY A 46 3.66 -15.24 -0.24
N ALA A 47 2.61 -15.73 -0.86
CA ALA A 47 1.23 -15.47 -0.42
C ALA A 47 1.00 -15.85 1.05
N ALA A 48 1.61 -16.93 1.52
CA ALA A 48 1.50 -17.38 2.91
C ALA A 48 2.11 -16.36 3.88
N ALA A 49 3.27 -15.78 3.54
CA ALA A 49 3.92 -14.74 4.36
C ALA A 49 3.11 -13.44 4.36
N ILE A 50 2.56 -13.05 3.21
CA ILE A 50 1.68 -11.88 3.10
C ILE A 50 0.44 -12.05 3.99
N ARG A 51 -0.17 -13.23 3.96
CA ARG A 51 -1.31 -13.56 4.80
C ARG A 51 -0.96 -13.51 6.28
N HIS A 52 0.19 -14.08 6.67
CA HIS A 52 0.66 -14.03 8.06
C HIS A 52 0.86 -12.60 8.54
N TRP A 53 1.52 -11.77 7.74
CA TRP A 53 1.68 -10.35 8.02
C TRP A 53 0.34 -9.63 8.18
N PHE A 54 -0.60 -9.85 7.28
CA PHE A 54 -1.94 -9.30 7.36
C PHE A 54 -2.63 -9.67 8.69
N GLN A 55 -2.60 -10.93 9.04
CA GLN A 55 -3.25 -11.43 10.26
C GLN A 55 -2.61 -10.85 11.52
N GLU A 56 -1.28 -10.83 11.59
CA GLU A 56 -0.55 -10.30 12.75
C GLU A 56 -0.72 -8.79 12.89
N TRP A 57 -0.56 -8.05 11.79
CA TRP A 57 -0.71 -6.59 11.82
C TRP A 57 -2.10 -6.16 12.32
N ASN A 58 -3.15 -6.84 11.90
CA ASN A 58 -4.52 -6.53 12.32
C ASN A 58 -4.80 -6.85 13.79
N THR A 59 -3.88 -7.51 14.49
CA THR A 59 -3.93 -7.63 15.96
C THR A 59 -3.37 -6.40 16.67
N ARG A 60 -2.60 -5.55 15.97
CA ARG A 60 -1.91 -4.38 16.54
C ARG A 60 -2.47 -3.05 16.10
N GLY A 61 -3.22 -3.01 15.03
CA GLY A 61 -3.71 -1.76 14.47
C GLY A 61 -4.95 -1.95 13.62
N LYS A 62 -5.42 -0.83 13.07
CA LYS A 62 -6.58 -0.79 12.19
C LYS A 62 -6.35 0.18 11.05
N VAL A 63 -6.63 -0.25 9.83
CA VAL A 63 -6.68 0.63 8.67
C VAL A 63 -8.02 1.36 8.69
N LEU A 64 -7.97 2.70 8.71
CA LEU A 64 -9.16 3.54 8.74
C LEU A 64 -9.62 3.92 7.35
N ARG A 65 -8.68 4.24 6.47
CA ARG A 65 -8.95 4.61 5.09
C ARG A 65 -7.84 4.09 4.18
N TRP A 66 -8.23 3.67 3.00
CA TRP A 66 -7.31 3.37 1.91
C TRP A 66 -8.04 3.70 0.61
N ASP A 67 -8.01 4.98 0.25
CA ASP A 67 -8.79 5.51 -0.86
C ASP A 67 -7.99 5.42 -2.16
N ILE A 68 -8.56 4.78 -3.14
CA ILE A 68 -7.97 4.70 -4.48
C ILE A 68 -8.34 5.97 -5.24
N ARG A 69 -7.33 6.64 -5.82
CA ARG A 69 -7.53 7.84 -6.63
C ARG A 69 -7.60 7.51 -8.11
N GLN A 70 -6.64 6.72 -8.59
CA GLN A 70 -6.61 6.32 -10.00
C GLN A 70 -5.68 5.14 -10.22
N PHE A 71 -5.83 4.50 -11.39
CA PHE A 71 -5.00 3.40 -11.85
C PHE A 71 -4.28 3.79 -13.14
N PHE A 72 -3.09 3.24 -13.32
CA PHE A 72 -2.33 3.30 -14.57
C PHE A 72 -1.96 1.87 -14.94
N HIS A 73 -2.20 1.50 -16.19
CA HIS A 73 -1.90 0.14 -16.67
C HIS A 73 -0.91 0.18 -17.82
N ASP A 74 0.07 -0.70 -17.79
CA ASP A 74 1.01 -0.91 -18.88
C ASP A 74 1.40 -2.39 -18.93
N ARG A 75 0.88 -3.11 -19.93
CA ARG A 75 1.16 -4.54 -20.13
C ARG A 75 0.79 -5.35 -18.87
N ASP A 76 1.79 -6.03 -18.26
CA ASP A 76 1.61 -6.84 -17.06
C ASP A 76 1.82 -6.06 -15.77
N GLN A 77 1.69 -4.74 -15.83
CA GLN A 77 1.90 -3.87 -14.68
C GLN A 77 0.73 -2.92 -14.48
N THR A 78 0.46 -2.64 -13.20
CA THR A 78 -0.51 -1.64 -12.79
C THR A 78 0.09 -0.79 -11.69
N VAL A 79 -0.09 0.52 -11.80
CA VAL A 79 0.19 1.45 -10.70
C VAL A 79 -1.14 1.96 -10.18
N VAL A 80 -1.32 1.93 -8.86
CA VAL A 80 -2.48 2.51 -8.19
C VAL A 80 -2.04 3.63 -7.28
N GLU A 81 -2.63 4.81 -7.45
CA GLU A 81 -2.41 5.96 -6.58
C GLU A 81 -3.47 5.97 -5.49
N TRP A 82 -3.06 6.23 -4.24
CA TRP A 82 -3.97 6.11 -3.09
C TRP A 82 -3.61 7.05 -1.94
N TYR A 83 -4.56 7.22 -1.03
CA TYR A 83 -4.40 7.82 0.28
C TYR A 83 -4.63 6.75 1.36
N PHE A 84 -3.79 6.73 2.39
CA PHE A 84 -3.81 5.73 3.46
C PHE A 84 -3.84 6.39 4.83
N GLU A 85 -4.59 5.76 5.75
CA GLU A 85 -4.73 6.22 7.12
C GLU A 85 -4.93 5.04 8.05
N ASN A 86 -4.17 4.97 9.14
CA ASN A 86 -4.29 3.91 10.13
C ASN A 86 -4.15 4.44 11.55
N VAL A 87 -4.57 3.62 12.52
CA VAL A 87 -4.35 3.84 13.94
C VAL A 87 -3.87 2.53 14.56
N MET A 88 -2.84 2.62 15.40
CA MET A 88 -2.32 1.47 16.14
C MET A 88 -2.97 1.40 17.52
N ASN A 89 -2.90 0.22 18.18
CA ASN A 89 -3.50 0.01 19.50
C ASN A 89 -2.91 0.91 20.59
N ASP A 90 -1.67 1.40 20.40
CA ASP A 90 -1.03 2.36 21.32
C ASP A 90 -1.47 3.81 21.08
N GLY A 91 -2.39 4.05 20.13
CA GLY A 91 -2.89 5.36 19.76
C GLY A 91 -2.10 6.09 18.68
N THR A 92 -1.00 5.51 18.20
CA THR A 92 -0.23 6.09 17.09
C THR A 92 -1.09 6.13 15.84
N GLU A 93 -1.19 7.31 15.22
CA GLU A 93 -1.89 7.51 13.95
C GLU A 93 -0.90 7.83 12.85
N GLU A 94 -1.14 7.30 11.64
CA GLU A 94 -0.34 7.58 10.47
C GLU A 94 -1.26 7.88 9.30
N SER A 95 -0.85 8.81 8.45
CA SER A 95 -1.53 9.09 7.20
C SER A 95 -0.52 9.54 6.15
N PHE A 96 -0.64 9.01 4.94
CA PHE A 96 0.27 9.37 3.85
C PHE A 96 -0.37 9.07 2.50
N ASP A 97 0.15 9.74 1.48
CA ASP A 97 -0.15 9.44 0.08
C ASP A 97 0.83 8.39 -0.43
N GLY A 98 0.45 7.65 -1.44
CA GLY A 98 1.37 6.72 -2.05
C GLY A 98 0.89 6.14 -3.36
N MET A 99 1.73 5.25 -3.86
CA MET A 99 1.45 4.45 -5.04
C MET A 99 1.94 3.03 -4.79
N SER A 100 1.25 2.06 -5.38
CA SER A 100 1.73 0.68 -5.44
C SER A 100 2.03 0.32 -6.89
N LEU A 101 3.21 -0.26 -7.11
CA LEU A 101 3.57 -0.88 -8.38
C LEU A 101 3.27 -2.38 -8.28
N ILE A 102 2.40 -2.86 -9.16
CA ILE A 102 1.94 -4.24 -9.16
C ILE A 102 2.34 -4.90 -10.47
N ARG A 103 2.88 -6.12 -10.39
CA ARG A 103 3.11 -6.98 -11.54
C ARG A 103 2.19 -8.20 -11.46
N TRP A 104 1.65 -8.57 -12.61
CA TRP A 104 0.67 -9.63 -12.74
C TRP A 104 1.28 -10.88 -13.35
N ALA A 105 0.99 -12.03 -12.74
CA ALA A 105 1.30 -13.34 -13.30
C ALA A 105 0.13 -13.83 -14.17
N ALA A 106 0.35 -14.94 -14.86
CA ALA A 106 -0.73 -15.60 -15.58
C ALA A 106 -1.88 -15.96 -14.62
N GLY A 107 -3.13 -15.89 -15.11
CA GLY A 107 -4.30 -16.14 -14.28
C GLY A 107 -4.72 -14.95 -13.41
N GLU A 108 -4.15 -13.79 -13.67
CA GLU A 108 -4.50 -12.54 -12.99
C GLU A 108 -4.29 -12.61 -11.48
N GLN A 109 -3.12 -13.08 -11.07
CA GLN A 109 -2.66 -13.01 -9.69
C GLN A 109 -1.50 -12.02 -9.60
N MET A 110 -1.43 -11.29 -8.51
CA MET A 110 -0.31 -10.38 -8.23
C MET A 110 0.92 -11.21 -7.83
N CYS A 111 2.02 -11.07 -8.57
CA CYS A 111 3.29 -11.73 -8.24
C CYS A 111 4.30 -10.76 -7.63
N TYR A 112 4.03 -9.46 -7.67
CA TYR A 112 4.89 -8.42 -7.12
C TYR A 112 4.04 -7.20 -6.78
N LEU A 113 4.27 -6.65 -5.59
CA LEU A 113 3.70 -5.37 -5.21
C LEU A 113 4.72 -4.60 -4.37
N GLN A 114 5.03 -3.39 -4.79
CA GLN A 114 5.89 -2.49 -4.03
C GLN A 114 5.17 -1.18 -3.77
N GLU A 115 5.15 -0.75 -2.51
CA GLU A 115 4.57 0.51 -2.08
C GLU A 115 5.61 1.62 -2.06
N PHE A 116 5.19 2.82 -2.45
CA PHE A 116 5.99 4.04 -2.40
C PHE A 116 5.16 5.10 -1.68
N GLY A 117 5.53 5.38 -0.44
CA GLY A 117 4.81 6.37 0.37
C GLY A 117 5.39 7.77 0.24
N CYS A 118 4.56 8.77 0.53
CA CYS A 118 4.96 10.17 0.48
C CYS A 118 4.34 10.94 1.65
N ASN A 119 5.17 11.74 2.33
CA ASN A 119 4.72 12.57 3.44
C ASN A 119 3.70 13.62 2.95
N ARG A 120 2.61 13.79 3.69
CA ARG A 120 1.57 14.80 3.42
C ARG A 120 1.88 16.16 4.02
N ASN A 121 2.78 16.25 4.99
CA ASN A 121 3.17 17.50 5.63
C ASN A 121 4.11 18.29 4.71
N ARG A 122 3.55 18.81 3.64
CA ARG A 122 4.30 19.56 2.63
C ARG A 122 4.44 20.99 3.06
N TYR A 123 5.59 21.58 2.76
CA TYR A 123 5.90 22.96 3.10
C TYR A 123 6.97 23.50 2.16
N ASP A 124 7.05 24.83 2.09
CA ASP A 124 8.12 25.51 1.37
C ASP A 124 9.18 25.93 2.38
N PRO A 125 10.40 25.37 2.34
CA PRO A 125 11.45 25.74 3.27
C PRO A 125 11.93 27.19 3.11
N TYR A 126 11.61 27.85 2.01
CA TYR A 126 12.00 29.22 1.68
C TYR A 126 10.86 30.23 1.83
N GLU A 127 9.73 29.83 2.40
CA GLU A 127 8.54 30.68 2.49
C GLU A 127 8.79 32.04 3.16
N LYS A 128 9.68 32.08 4.15
CA LYS A 128 9.92 33.28 4.97
C LYS A 128 11.22 34.01 4.67
N GLU A 129 12.21 33.33 4.10
CA GLU A 129 13.54 33.89 3.85
C GLU A 129 14.32 33.05 2.83
N GLU A 130 15.44 33.60 2.36
CA GLU A 130 16.29 32.93 1.36
C GLU A 130 17.03 31.70 1.92
N THR A 131 17.26 31.68 3.24
CA THR A 131 17.86 30.53 3.91
C THR A 131 16.76 29.49 4.22
N PRO A 132 16.94 28.23 3.81
CA PRO A 132 15.87 27.23 4.01
C PRO A 132 15.72 26.88 5.48
N LYS A 133 14.47 26.72 5.91
CA LYS A 133 14.11 26.17 7.22
C LYS A 133 13.43 24.82 7.03
N PHE A 134 14.15 23.76 7.35
CA PHE A 134 13.63 22.42 7.27
C PHE A 134 12.99 22.04 8.59
N ARG A 135 11.87 21.28 8.51
CA ARG A 135 11.23 20.67 9.68
C ARG A 135 12.04 19.47 10.13
N ASP A 136 12.09 19.24 11.44
CA ASP A 136 12.76 18.08 12.05
C ASP A 136 11.96 16.78 11.91
N GLU A 137 10.93 16.79 11.09
CA GLU A 137 10.08 15.64 10.86
C GLU A 137 10.76 14.66 9.92
N LYS A 138 11.04 13.48 10.42
CA LYS A 138 11.46 12.36 9.57
C LYS A 138 10.26 11.48 9.30
N ALA A 139 10.04 11.18 8.04
CA ALA A 139 9.03 10.19 7.68
C ALA A 139 9.45 8.83 8.22
N LYS A 140 8.55 8.17 8.93
CA LYS A 140 8.85 6.87 9.58
C LYS A 140 8.92 5.70 8.59
N TRP A 141 8.49 5.91 7.35
CA TRP A 141 8.36 4.87 6.34
C TRP A 141 9.41 4.95 5.23
N PHE A 142 10.40 5.81 5.35
CA PHE A 142 11.57 5.85 4.43
C PHE A 142 12.82 6.42 5.06
#